data_4c30ac3a546b68479b44964f969bd2f9
#
_entry.id   4c30ac3a546b68479b44964f969bd2f9
#
_cell.length_a   1.000
_cell.length_b   1.000
_cell.length_c   1.000
_cell.angle_alpha   90.00
_cell.angle_beta   90.00
_cell.angle_gamma   90.00
#
_symmetry.space_group_name_H-M   'P 1'
#
loop_
_entity.id
_entity.type
_entity.pdbx_description
1 polymer ?
#
loop_
_entity_poly.entity_id
_entity_poly.type
_entity_poly.pdbx_seq_one_letter_code
_entity_poly.pdbx_strand_id
1 'polypeptide(L)'
;MSDMTPREIVHELDKHIIGQDEAKRAVAIALRNRWRRMQLSEELRVEISPKNILMIGPTGVGKTEIARRLAKLANAPFVKVEATKFTEVGYVGREVDSIIRDLVDISIKTTREHEMEKVRHLAEDAVEERILDALLPPPRDSFGEPEADRDSSTRQKFRVKLREGQLDDKEIEIDVTVKPVGVEIMAPPLSLIHI
;
A
#
# COMPACT_ATOMS: atom_id res chain seq x y z
N MET A 1 -11.02 -7.61 1.16
CA MET A 1 -11.35 -8.44 -0.01
C MET A 1 -12.77 -8.09 -0.45
N SER A 2 -13.01 -7.88 -1.73
CA SER A 2 -14.28 -7.38 -2.27
C SER A 2 -15.41 -8.43 -2.12
N ASP A 3 -16.57 -8.00 -1.62
CA ASP A 3 -17.79 -8.84 -1.53
C ASP A 3 -18.56 -8.90 -2.87
N MET A 4 -17.91 -8.56 -3.96
CA MET A 4 -18.49 -8.49 -5.30
C MET A 4 -18.98 -9.85 -5.77
N THR A 5 -20.12 -9.84 -6.43
CA THR A 5 -20.64 -11.00 -7.15
C THR A 5 -19.83 -11.28 -8.41
N PRO A 6 -19.86 -12.50 -8.98
CA PRO A 6 -19.18 -12.78 -10.24
C PRO A 6 -19.61 -11.87 -11.41
N ARG A 7 -20.84 -11.40 -11.43
CA ARG A 7 -21.33 -10.46 -12.47
C ARG A 7 -20.70 -9.08 -12.33
N GLU A 8 -20.58 -8.58 -11.11
CA GLU A 8 -19.92 -7.30 -10.83
C GLU A 8 -18.43 -7.36 -11.16
N ILE A 9 -17.76 -8.48 -10.85
CA ILE A 9 -16.36 -8.71 -11.21
C ILE A 9 -16.18 -8.68 -12.73
N VAL A 10 -17.06 -9.37 -13.49
CA VAL A 10 -17.01 -9.33 -14.96
C VAL A 10 -17.23 -7.92 -15.46
N HIS A 11 -18.19 -7.18 -14.91
CA HIS A 11 -18.45 -5.80 -15.30
C HIS A 11 -17.22 -4.88 -15.07
N GLU A 12 -16.53 -5.06 -13.96
CA GLU A 12 -15.28 -4.32 -13.71
C GLU A 12 -14.15 -4.70 -14.69
N LEU A 13 -14.06 -5.97 -15.06
CA LEU A 13 -13.11 -6.43 -16.07
C LEU A 13 -13.44 -5.89 -17.48
N ASP A 14 -14.73 -5.76 -17.82
CA ASP A 14 -15.20 -5.25 -19.11
C ASP A 14 -14.75 -3.81 -19.39
N LYS A 15 -14.53 -3.01 -18.34
CA LYS A 15 -14.00 -1.64 -18.47
C LYS A 15 -12.58 -1.59 -19.07
N HIS A 16 -11.84 -2.71 -19.03
CA HIS A 16 -10.44 -2.75 -19.38
C HIS A 16 -10.07 -3.83 -20.41
N ILE A 17 -10.93 -4.83 -20.58
CA ILE A 17 -10.63 -6.02 -21.41
C ILE A 17 -11.79 -6.22 -22.38
N ILE A 18 -11.50 -6.04 -23.65
CA ILE A 18 -12.46 -6.21 -24.73
C ILE A 18 -12.54 -7.70 -25.10
N GLY A 19 -13.76 -8.25 -25.18
CA GLY A 19 -13.98 -9.66 -25.46
C GLY A 19 -13.54 -10.57 -24.32
N GLN A 20 -13.17 -11.81 -24.61
CA GLN A 20 -12.73 -12.83 -23.61
C GLN A 20 -13.78 -13.16 -22.55
N ASP A 21 -15.05 -13.17 -22.89
CA ASP A 21 -16.17 -13.25 -21.95
C ASP A 21 -16.16 -14.54 -21.13
N GLU A 22 -15.81 -15.68 -21.73
CA GLU A 22 -15.67 -16.95 -21.02
C GLU A 22 -14.52 -16.91 -20.00
N ALA A 23 -13.37 -16.35 -20.40
CA ALA A 23 -12.23 -16.23 -19.50
C ALA A 23 -12.55 -15.28 -18.33
N LYS A 24 -13.16 -14.12 -18.60
CA LYS A 24 -13.59 -13.17 -17.55
C LYS A 24 -14.55 -13.83 -16.57
N ARG A 25 -15.54 -14.60 -17.08
CA ARG A 25 -16.50 -15.33 -16.24
C ARG A 25 -15.83 -16.40 -15.39
N ALA A 26 -14.94 -17.18 -15.97
CA ALA A 26 -14.21 -18.23 -15.25
C ALA A 26 -13.37 -17.67 -14.10
N VAL A 27 -12.61 -16.60 -14.35
CA VAL A 27 -11.78 -15.97 -13.33
C VAL A 27 -12.61 -15.25 -12.26
N ALA A 28 -13.76 -14.67 -12.62
CA ALA A 28 -14.66 -14.06 -11.66
C ALA A 28 -15.25 -15.09 -10.68
N ILE A 29 -15.63 -16.27 -11.19
CA ILE A 29 -16.10 -17.39 -10.37
C ILE A 29 -14.98 -17.87 -9.45
N ALA A 30 -13.75 -18.01 -9.96
CA ALA A 30 -12.61 -18.43 -9.17
C ALA A 30 -12.30 -17.44 -8.02
N LEU A 31 -12.34 -16.15 -8.30
CA LEU A 31 -12.15 -15.10 -7.28
C LEU A 31 -13.24 -15.16 -6.20
N ARG A 32 -14.50 -15.33 -6.59
CA ARG A 32 -15.62 -15.47 -5.65
C ARG A 32 -15.49 -16.74 -4.80
N ASN A 33 -15.05 -17.85 -5.38
CA ASN A 33 -14.81 -19.09 -4.63
C ASN A 33 -13.67 -18.92 -3.61
N ARG A 34 -12.61 -18.19 -3.96
CA ARG A 34 -11.54 -17.82 -3.02
C ARG A 34 -12.10 -17.00 -1.85
N TRP A 35 -12.93 -16.02 -2.12
CA TRP A 35 -13.59 -15.22 -1.08
C TRP A 35 -14.46 -16.08 -0.17
N ARG A 36 -15.29 -16.98 -0.72
CA ARG A 36 -16.13 -17.92 0.05
C ARG A 36 -15.28 -18.80 0.96
N ARG A 37 -14.16 -19.32 0.43
CA ARG A 37 -13.23 -20.14 1.22
C ARG A 37 -12.69 -19.37 2.44
N MET A 38 -12.43 -18.08 2.30
CA MET A 38 -11.95 -17.26 3.42
C MET A 38 -12.98 -17.00 4.50
N GLN A 39 -14.27 -17.20 4.22
CA GLN A 39 -15.36 -17.07 5.20
C GLN A 39 -15.57 -18.37 6.01
N LEU A 40 -14.90 -19.44 5.65
CA LEU A 40 -15.01 -20.72 6.35
C LEU A 40 -14.17 -20.73 7.63
N SER A 41 -14.56 -21.58 8.59
CA SER A 41 -13.73 -21.90 9.75
C SER A 41 -12.36 -22.45 9.33
N GLU A 42 -11.38 -22.37 10.19
CA GLU A 42 -10.01 -22.78 9.89
C GLU A 42 -9.96 -24.27 9.52
N GLU A 43 -10.70 -25.11 10.23
CA GLU A 43 -10.81 -26.57 10.00
C GLU A 43 -11.27 -26.86 8.56
N LEU A 44 -12.39 -26.27 8.13
CA LEU A 44 -12.92 -26.48 6.77
C LEU A 44 -12.05 -25.84 5.69
N ARG A 45 -11.38 -24.72 6.02
CA ARG A 45 -10.52 -24.00 5.09
C ARG A 45 -9.27 -24.79 4.70
N VAL A 46 -8.74 -25.63 5.59
CA VAL A 46 -7.59 -26.50 5.33
C VAL A 46 -7.98 -27.62 4.35
N GLU A 47 -9.18 -28.17 4.46
CA GLU A 47 -9.65 -29.23 3.57
C GLU A 47 -9.92 -28.76 2.13
N ILE A 48 -10.24 -27.47 1.95
CA ILE A 48 -10.55 -26.91 0.64
C ILE A 48 -9.29 -26.25 0.04
N SER A 49 -8.61 -26.97 -0.83
CA SER A 49 -7.44 -26.45 -1.55
C SER A 49 -7.81 -25.28 -2.49
N PRO A 50 -7.06 -24.17 -2.46
CA PRO A 50 -7.24 -23.12 -3.45
C PRO A 50 -6.87 -23.62 -4.84
N LYS A 51 -7.69 -23.30 -5.85
CA LYS A 51 -7.39 -23.68 -7.23
C LYS A 51 -6.54 -22.62 -7.91
N ASN A 52 -5.49 -23.07 -8.57
CA ASN A 52 -4.70 -22.22 -9.47
C ASN A 52 -5.43 -22.06 -10.80
N ILE A 53 -5.21 -20.92 -11.47
CA ILE A 53 -5.81 -20.62 -12.76
C ILE A 53 -4.71 -20.72 -13.82
N LEU A 54 -4.90 -21.63 -14.78
CA LEU A 54 -4.06 -21.72 -15.98
C LEU A 54 -4.75 -20.98 -17.13
N MET A 55 -4.05 -20.00 -17.71
CA MET A 55 -4.52 -19.23 -18.86
C MET A 55 -3.66 -19.57 -20.09
N ILE A 56 -4.28 -20.13 -21.14
CA ILE A 56 -3.63 -20.51 -22.39
C ILE A 56 -4.17 -19.66 -23.52
N GLY A 57 -3.31 -19.23 -24.42
CA GLY A 57 -3.70 -18.44 -25.58
C GLY A 57 -2.53 -17.65 -26.16
N PRO A 58 -2.67 -17.03 -27.34
CA PRO A 58 -1.63 -16.24 -28.00
C PRO A 58 -1.20 -15.01 -27.17
N THR A 59 -0.08 -14.43 -27.55
CA THR A 59 0.41 -13.19 -26.95
C THR A 59 -0.55 -12.03 -27.26
N GLY A 60 -0.72 -11.10 -26.33
CA GLY A 60 -1.52 -9.89 -26.56
C GLY A 60 -3.03 -10.01 -26.25
N VAL A 61 -3.57 -11.21 -26.00
CA VAL A 61 -5.01 -11.41 -25.74
C VAL A 61 -5.49 -11.01 -24.34
N GLY A 62 -4.65 -10.37 -23.52
CA GLY A 62 -5.06 -9.84 -22.21
C GLY A 62 -4.83 -10.75 -21.00
N LYS A 63 -4.17 -11.93 -21.12
CA LYS A 63 -3.96 -12.87 -20.00
C LYS A 63 -3.37 -12.21 -18.74
N THR A 64 -2.29 -11.49 -18.89
CA THR A 64 -1.61 -10.79 -17.78
C THR A 64 -2.46 -9.64 -17.24
N GLU A 65 -3.20 -8.95 -18.10
CA GLU A 65 -4.05 -7.84 -17.70
C GLU A 65 -5.24 -8.33 -16.86
N ILE A 66 -5.84 -9.46 -17.25
CA ILE A 66 -6.89 -10.12 -16.44
C ILE A 66 -6.34 -10.41 -15.04
N ALA A 67 -5.16 -11.02 -14.92
CA ALA A 67 -4.56 -11.35 -13.63
C ALA A 67 -4.27 -10.11 -12.78
N ARG A 68 -3.73 -9.04 -13.38
CA ARG A 68 -3.46 -7.76 -12.71
C ARG A 68 -4.74 -7.11 -12.19
N ARG A 69 -5.80 -7.09 -13.00
CA ARG A 69 -7.09 -6.51 -12.58
C ARG A 69 -7.76 -7.31 -11.49
N LEU A 70 -7.68 -8.64 -11.55
CA LEU A 70 -8.18 -9.50 -10.47
C LEU A 70 -7.44 -9.24 -9.14
N ALA A 71 -6.13 -9.10 -9.17
CA ALA A 71 -5.35 -8.76 -7.98
C ALA A 71 -5.79 -7.42 -7.39
N LYS A 72 -5.99 -6.40 -8.24
CA LYS A 72 -6.50 -5.09 -7.81
C LYS A 72 -7.90 -5.18 -7.20
N LEU A 73 -8.83 -5.91 -7.81
CA LEU A 73 -10.19 -6.13 -7.28
C LEU A 73 -10.18 -6.90 -5.96
N ALA A 74 -9.23 -7.83 -5.81
CA ALA A 74 -9.03 -8.59 -4.59
C ALA A 74 -8.28 -7.81 -3.50
N ASN A 75 -7.80 -6.61 -3.79
CA ASN A 75 -6.88 -5.85 -2.94
C ASN A 75 -5.67 -6.71 -2.50
N ALA A 76 -5.08 -7.42 -3.47
CA ALA A 76 -3.97 -8.33 -3.27
C ALA A 76 -2.70 -7.84 -4.00
N PRO A 77 -1.50 -8.08 -3.47
CA PRO A 77 -0.27 -7.77 -4.16
C PRO A 77 -0.15 -8.59 -5.45
N PHE A 78 0.49 -8.02 -6.47
CA PHE A 78 0.68 -8.63 -7.77
C PHE A 78 2.13 -8.55 -8.21
N VAL A 79 2.72 -9.71 -8.53
CA VAL A 79 4.04 -9.83 -9.14
C VAL A 79 3.93 -10.56 -10.47
N LYS A 80 4.50 -9.99 -11.52
CA LYS A 80 4.67 -10.67 -12.80
C LYS A 80 6.08 -11.22 -12.88
N VAL A 81 6.19 -12.53 -13.01
CA VAL A 81 7.48 -13.22 -13.18
C VAL A 81 7.54 -13.94 -14.52
N GLU A 82 8.73 -14.02 -15.10
CA GLU A 82 9.01 -14.78 -16.30
C GLU A 82 9.77 -16.05 -15.89
N ALA A 83 9.20 -17.23 -16.13
CA ALA A 83 9.78 -18.50 -15.70
C ALA A 83 11.22 -18.71 -16.22
N THR A 84 11.53 -18.20 -17.40
CA THR A 84 12.86 -18.29 -18.02
C THR A 84 13.97 -17.55 -17.30
N LYS A 85 13.62 -16.64 -16.36
CA LYS A 85 14.59 -15.91 -15.52
C LYS A 85 14.99 -16.66 -14.26
N PHE A 86 14.30 -17.75 -13.96
CA PHE A 86 14.55 -18.59 -12.80
C PHE A 86 15.21 -19.89 -13.25
N THR A 87 16.27 -20.27 -12.57
CA THR A 87 17.03 -21.49 -12.88
C THR A 87 17.01 -22.45 -11.70
N GLU A 88 17.19 -23.71 -11.98
CA GLU A 88 17.43 -24.72 -10.94
C GLU A 88 18.76 -24.44 -10.22
N VAL A 89 18.86 -24.92 -8.98
CA VAL A 89 20.00 -24.71 -8.10
C VAL A 89 21.32 -25.05 -8.81
N GLY A 90 22.21 -24.07 -8.91
CA GLY A 90 23.57 -24.24 -9.47
C GLY A 90 23.82 -23.60 -10.84
N TYR A 91 22.81 -22.99 -11.47
CA TYR A 91 22.97 -22.23 -12.72
C TYR A 91 22.80 -20.73 -12.51
N VAL A 92 23.31 -19.93 -13.43
CA VAL A 92 23.21 -18.45 -13.39
C VAL A 92 21.75 -18.03 -13.63
N GLY A 93 21.05 -17.58 -12.57
CA GLY A 93 19.67 -17.13 -12.63
C GLY A 93 19.20 -16.65 -11.25
N ARG A 94 17.98 -16.08 -11.20
CA ARG A 94 17.35 -15.71 -9.92
C ARG A 94 16.82 -16.96 -9.20
N GLU A 95 16.99 -17.02 -7.90
CA GLU A 95 16.37 -18.05 -7.07
C GLU A 95 14.85 -17.89 -7.03
N VAL A 96 14.12 -18.99 -7.04
CA VAL A 96 12.64 -19.01 -6.99
C VAL A 96 12.14 -18.33 -5.72
N ASP A 97 12.84 -18.45 -4.60
CA ASP A 97 12.50 -17.83 -3.31
C ASP A 97 12.46 -16.29 -3.39
N SER A 98 13.19 -15.68 -4.35
CA SER A 98 13.14 -14.23 -4.58
C SER A 98 11.75 -13.75 -4.99
N ILE A 99 10.90 -14.60 -5.58
CA ILE A 99 9.51 -14.28 -5.94
C ILE A 99 8.70 -13.94 -4.69
N ILE A 100 8.89 -14.71 -3.63
CA ILE A 100 8.17 -14.49 -2.36
C ILE A 100 8.67 -13.22 -1.68
N ARG A 101 9.98 -12.96 -1.72
CA ARG A 101 10.55 -11.71 -1.18
C ARG A 101 10.00 -10.50 -1.92
N ASP A 102 10.04 -10.50 -3.26
CA ASP A 102 9.47 -9.44 -4.09
C ASP A 102 7.97 -9.23 -3.80
N LEU A 103 7.22 -10.31 -3.57
CA LEU A 103 5.79 -10.24 -3.24
C LEU A 103 5.55 -9.61 -1.86
N VAL A 104 6.36 -9.97 -0.87
CA VAL A 104 6.29 -9.42 0.49
C VAL A 104 6.63 -7.93 0.46
N ASP A 105 7.70 -7.52 -0.23
CA ASP A 105 8.10 -6.11 -0.35
C ASP A 105 7.01 -5.26 -0.99
N ILE A 106 6.40 -5.74 -2.07
CA ILE A 106 5.26 -5.06 -2.70
C ILE A 106 4.06 -4.99 -1.75
N SER A 107 3.78 -6.06 -1.00
CA SER A 107 2.69 -6.08 -0.02
C SER A 107 2.90 -5.06 1.09
N ILE A 108 4.11 -4.98 1.65
CA ILE A 108 4.47 -4.00 2.69
C ILE A 108 4.32 -2.58 2.15
N LYS A 109 4.85 -2.31 0.94
CA LYS A 109 4.75 -1.00 0.31
C LYS A 109 3.30 -0.58 0.09
N THR A 110 2.48 -1.44 -0.50
CA THR A 110 1.07 -1.17 -0.78
C THR A 110 0.27 -0.95 0.50
N THR A 111 0.51 -1.78 1.53
CA THR A 111 -0.15 -1.61 2.83
C THR A 111 0.26 -0.30 3.48
N ARG A 112 1.54 0.05 3.45
CA ARG A 112 2.04 1.32 3.97
C ARG A 112 1.40 2.52 3.28
N GLU A 113 1.34 2.53 1.95
CA GLU A 113 0.70 3.59 1.17
C GLU A 113 -0.78 3.73 1.55
N HIS A 114 -1.48 2.61 1.70
CA HIS A 114 -2.89 2.61 2.09
C HIS A 114 -3.12 3.13 3.52
N GLU A 115 -2.27 2.76 4.48
CA GLU A 115 -2.37 3.25 5.86
C GLU A 115 -1.96 4.73 5.95
N MET A 116 -0.96 5.16 5.19
CA MET A 116 -0.60 6.58 5.11
C MET A 116 -1.75 7.44 4.60
N GLU A 117 -2.48 6.98 3.57
CA GLU A 117 -3.62 7.71 3.03
C GLU A 117 -4.75 7.86 4.07
N LYS A 118 -4.99 6.86 4.90
CA LYS A 118 -5.99 6.93 5.97
C LYS A 118 -5.68 7.99 7.03
N VAL A 119 -4.41 8.19 7.34
CA VAL A 119 -3.97 9.14 8.37
C VAL A 119 -3.54 10.50 7.82
N ARG A 120 -3.63 10.68 6.50
CA ARG A 120 -3.17 11.90 5.81
C ARG A 120 -3.83 13.16 6.38
N HIS A 121 -5.14 13.13 6.58
CA HIS A 121 -5.89 14.26 7.13
C HIS A 121 -5.42 14.64 8.55
N LEU A 122 -5.09 13.64 9.38
CA LEU A 122 -4.53 13.89 10.72
C LEU A 122 -3.14 14.52 10.65
N ALA A 123 -2.34 14.11 9.64
CA ALA A 123 -1.03 14.71 9.41
C ALA A 123 -1.15 16.15 8.91
N GLU A 124 -2.12 16.44 8.03
CA GLU A 124 -2.42 17.79 7.54
C GLU A 124 -2.86 18.72 8.69
N ASP A 125 -3.75 18.26 9.56
CA ASP A 125 -4.17 19.00 10.76
C ASP A 125 -2.98 19.25 11.71
N ALA A 126 -2.11 18.26 11.91
CA ALA A 126 -0.92 18.41 12.75
C ALA A 126 0.11 19.39 12.17
N VAL A 127 0.25 19.42 10.84
CA VAL A 127 1.10 20.39 10.13
C VAL A 127 0.53 21.80 10.29
N GLU A 128 -0.80 21.96 10.13
CA GLU A 128 -1.46 23.27 10.33
C GLU A 128 -1.21 23.81 11.75
N GLU A 129 -1.38 22.96 12.78
CA GLU A 129 -1.11 23.35 14.16
C GLU A 129 0.36 23.77 14.36
N ARG A 130 1.29 23.02 13.79
CA ARG A 130 2.73 23.31 13.91
C ARG A 130 3.13 24.63 13.20
N ILE A 131 2.51 24.92 12.06
CA ILE A 131 2.70 26.20 11.37
C ILE A 131 2.13 27.34 12.23
N LEU A 132 0.95 27.16 12.81
CA LEU A 132 0.36 28.16 13.70
C LEU A 132 1.20 28.41 14.95
N ASP A 133 1.83 27.37 15.52
CA ASP A 133 2.75 27.49 16.66
C ASP A 133 4.01 28.30 16.29
N ALA A 134 4.53 28.14 15.07
CA ALA A 134 5.67 28.90 14.57
C ALA A 134 5.30 30.38 14.28
N LEU A 135 4.10 30.62 13.76
CA LEU A 135 3.60 31.99 13.46
C LEU A 135 3.18 32.76 14.69
N LEU A 136 2.67 32.09 15.72
CA LEU A 136 2.14 32.60 16.96
C LEU A 136 2.78 31.89 18.15
N PRO A 137 4.06 32.17 18.45
CA PRO A 137 4.70 31.57 19.62
C PRO A 137 3.93 31.99 20.88
N PRO A 138 3.74 31.02 21.81
CA PRO A 138 3.00 31.32 23.04
C PRO A 138 3.66 32.48 23.80
N PRO A 139 2.88 33.38 24.41
CA PRO A 139 3.43 34.44 25.24
C PRO A 139 4.25 33.79 26.36
N ARG A 140 5.49 34.23 26.52
CA ARG A 140 6.34 33.78 27.64
C ARG A 140 5.93 34.57 28.86
N ASP A 141 5.18 33.97 29.76
CA ASP A 141 4.93 34.57 31.06
C ASP A 141 6.23 34.66 31.86
N SER A 142 6.31 35.68 32.71
CA SER A 142 7.47 35.96 33.56
C SER A 142 7.81 34.85 34.54
N PHE A 143 7.01 33.80 34.62
CA PHE A 143 7.19 32.63 35.49
C PHE A 143 7.30 31.26 34.74
N GLY A 144 7.31 31.26 33.43
CA GLY A 144 7.70 30.09 32.66
C GLY A 144 6.64 29.00 32.49
N GLU A 145 5.40 29.19 32.90
CA GLU A 145 4.31 28.28 32.58
C GLU A 145 3.57 28.73 31.31
N PRO A 146 3.40 27.87 30.29
CA PRO A 146 2.65 28.22 29.11
C PRO A 146 1.15 28.29 29.42
N GLU A 147 0.57 29.47 29.36
CA GLU A 147 -0.87 29.64 29.40
C GLU A 147 -1.49 28.96 28.18
N ALA A 148 -2.28 27.90 28.47
CA ALA A 148 -2.92 27.07 27.45
C ALA A 148 -4.16 27.74 26.88
N ASP A 149 -4.01 28.85 26.19
CA ASP A 149 -5.09 29.44 25.39
C ASP A 149 -4.95 29.07 23.91
N ARG A 150 -5.13 27.76 23.62
CA ARG A 150 -5.10 27.22 22.24
C ARG A 150 -6.28 27.70 21.38
N ASP A 151 -7.29 28.35 21.96
CA ASP A 151 -8.51 28.82 21.32
C ASP A 151 -8.63 30.34 21.22
N SER A 152 -7.52 31.03 21.18
CA SER A 152 -7.60 32.49 21.01
C SER A 152 -8.21 32.85 19.64
N SER A 153 -9.04 33.87 19.60
CA SER A 153 -9.67 34.38 18.38
C SER A 153 -8.64 34.74 17.31
N THR A 154 -7.41 35.06 17.72
CA THR A 154 -6.27 35.33 16.85
C THR A 154 -5.80 34.06 16.13
N ARG A 155 -5.65 32.92 16.83
CA ARG A 155 -5.25 31.64 16.27
C ARG A 155 -6.25 31.13 15.23
N GLN A 156 -7.54 31.30 15.51
CA GLN A 156 -8.62 31.00 14.56
C GLN A 156 -8.52 31.83 13.28
N LYS A 157 -8.26 33.14 13.40
CA LYS A 157 -8.09 34.05 12.25
C LYS A 157 -6.88 33.66 11.40
N PHE A 158 -5.76 33.29 12.02
CA PHE A 158 -4.57 32.82 11.32
C PHE A 158 -4.80 31.48 10.64
N ARG A 159 -5.55 30.57 11.24
CA ARG A 159 -5.95 29.30 10.63
C ARG A 159 -6.77 29.51 9.34
N VAL A 160 -7.74 30.41 9.36
CA VAL A 160 -8.52 30.76 8.16
C VAL A 160 -7.62 31.35 7.07
N LYS A 161 -6.73 32.28 7.42
CA LYS A 161 -5.78 32.88 6.46
C LYS A 161 -4.81 31.85 5.87
N LEU A 162 -4.37 30.87 6.66
CA LEU A 162 -3.51 29.78 6.20
C LEU A 162 -4.25 28.91 5.17
N ARG A 163 -5.49 28.53 5.46
CA ARG A 163 -6.35 27.75 4.56
C ARG A 163 -6.72 28.48 3.27
N GLU A 164 -6.80 29.81 3.31
CA GLU A 164 -7.06 30.67 2.15
C GLU A 164 -5.80 31.00 1.34
N GLY A 165 -4.61 30.51 1.74
CA GLY A 165 -3.34 30.79 1.06
C GLY A 165 -2.82 32.19 1.23
N GLN A 166 -3.36 32.99 2.16
CA GLN A 166 -2.96 34.39 2.38
C GLN A 166 -1.58 34.50 3.08
N LEU A 167 -1.03 33.39 3.54
CA LEU A 167 0.23 33.36 4.29
C LEU A 167 1.32 32.59 3.53
N ASP A 168 1.09 32.21 2.26
CA ASP A 168 2.01 31.38 1.47
C ASP A 168 3.38 32.05 1.23
N ASP A 169 3.42 33.39 1.15
CA ASP A 169 4.66 34.14 0.99
C ASP A 169 5.43 34.35 2.31
N LYS A 170 4.91 33.86 3.44
CA LYS A 170 5.53 34.09 4.73
C LYS A 170 6.53 32.99 5.07
N GLU A 171 7.79 33.35 5.22
CA GLU A 171 8.83 32.43 5.65
C GLU A 171 8.70 32.11 7.15
N ILE A 172 8.79 30.83 7.48
CA ILE A 172 8.80 30.32 8.85
C ILE A 172 9.96 29.34 9.03
N GLU A 173 10.49 29.28 10.23
CA GLU A 173 11.53 28.31 10.62
C GLU A 173 10.91 27.23 11.50
N ILE A 174 11.06 25.95 11.11
CA ILE A 174 10.52 24.82 11.82
C ILE A 174 11.57 23.73 11.97
N ASP A 175 11.76 23.26 13.19
CA ASP A 175 12.61 22.10 13.48
C ASP A 175 11.96 20.81 12.96
N VAL A 176 12.61 20.15 12.01
CA VAL A 176 12.14 18.86 11.45
C VAL A 176 13.05 17.73 11.90
N THR A 177 12.47 16.80 12.65
CA THR A 177 13.19 15.57 12.99
C THR A 177 13.20 14.64 11.78
N VAL A 178 14.32 14.56 11.08
CA VAL A 178 14.51 13.58 10.03
C VAL A 178 14.87 12.25 10.68
N LYS A 179 13.98 11.25 10.58
CA LYS A 179 14.36 9.88 10.92
C LYS A 179 15.43 9.45 9.92
N PRO A 180 16.63 9.03 10.35
CA PRO A 180 17.61 8.52 9.41
C PRO A 180 16.95 7.37 8.66
N VAL A 181 16.98 7.43 7.32
CA VAL A 181 16.62 6.30 6.48
C VAL A 181 17.63 5.21 6.86
N GLY A 182 17.14 4.19 7.57
CA GLY A 182 17.98 3.09 7.97
C GLY A 182 18.57 2.46 6.72
N VAL A 183 19.85 2.68 6.50
CA VAL A 183 20.61 1.85 5.58
C VAL A 183 20.65 0.50 6.27
N GLU A 184 19.82 -0.44 5.86
CA GLU A 184 20.00 -1.84 6.22
C GLU A 184 21.35 -2.26 5.62
N ILE A 185 22.39 -2.15 6.44
CA ILE A 185 23.65 -2.81 6.16
C ILE A 185 23.34 -4.30 6.32
N MET A 186 23.07 -4.98 5.22
CA MET A 186 23.08 -6.44 5.17
C MET A 186 24.52 -6.85 5.48
N ALA A 187 24.77 -7.13 6.76
CA ALA A 187 25.99 -7.81 7.15
C ALA A 187 25.99 -9.19 6.45
N PRO A 188 27.02 -9.53 5.68
CA PRO A 188 27.09 -10.86 5.10
C PRO A 188 27.10 -11.89 6.23
N PRO A 189 26.43 -13.05 6.06
CA PRO A 189 26.46 -14.08 7.08
C PRO A 189 27.91 -14.48 7.35
N LEU A 190 28.34 -14.32 8.60
CA LEU A 190 29.64 -14.80 9.07
C LEU A 190 29.68 -16.31 8.84
N SER A 191 30.42 -16.74 7.82
CA SER A 191 30.76 -18.13 7.65
C SER A 191 31.69 -18.52 8.81
N LEU A 192 31.13 -19.28 9.77
CA LEU A 192 31.92 -19.99 10.76
C LEU A 192 32.77 -21.05 10.04
N ILE A 193 34.04 -20.73 9.84
CA ILE A 193 35.03 -21.72 9.46
C ILE A 193 35.35 -22.50 10.76
N HIS A 194 34.86 -23.73 10.84
CA HIS A 194 35.35 -24.70 11.81
C HIS A 194 36.70 -25.26 11.30
N ILE A 195 37.74 -25.03 12.09
CA ILE A 195 39.01 -25.72 12.00
C ILE A 195 38.89 -27.09 12.72
#